data_2b3da2e3880784695a44fd514f1829d1
#
_entry.id   2b3da2e3880784695a44fd514f1829d1
#
_cell.length_a   1.000
_cell.length_b   1.000
_cell.length_c   1.000
_cell.angle_alpha   90.00
_cell.angle_beta   90.00
_cell.angle_gamma   90.00
#
_symmetry.space_group_name_H-M   'P 1'
#
loop_
_entity.id
_entity.type
_entity.pdbx_description
1 polymer ?
#
loop_
_entity_poly.entity_id
_entity_poly.type
_entity_poly.pdbx_seq_one_letter_code
_entity_poly.pdbx_strand_id
1 'polypeptide(L)'
;KLQTIFIFPIFGFYYFRNKEFSIVKIFSLMLLSMYIACSPGLLLGRSLFEPIKIYISQSNYEYLWANFPSFWSLIALSDIGTHSLFKTIGVILAISILGIGLFFATYKKIKINHSNIILITIWTVYTCLLFLPNMHDRYAYLLDLLFIMIIFLNKRFGIFSIIPILSSILVYA
;
A
#
# COMPACT_ATOMS: atom_id res chain seq x y z
N LYS A 1 9.53 6.21 1.21
CA LYS A 1 9.43 4.74 1.19
C LYS A 1 8.31 4.33 0.22
N LEU A 2 8.48 3.23 -0.53
CA LEU A 2 7.51 2.69 -1.50
C LEU A 2 6.09 2.49 -0.94
N GLN A 3 5.95 2.36 0.36
CA GLN A 3 4.67 2.21 1.08
C GLN A 3 3.63 3.29 0.74
N THR A 4 4.07 4.49 0.38
CA THR A 4 3.17 5.58 -0.02
C THR A 4 2.37 5.23 -1.28
N ILE A 5 2.89 4.32 -2.13
CA ILE A 5 2.20 3.84 -3.34
C ILE A 5 0.93 3.05 -2.98
N PHE A 6 0.88 2.41 -1.81
CA PHE A 6 -0.30 1.63 -1.39
C PHE A 6 -1.56 2.50 -1.19
N ILE A 7 -1.38 3.80 -0.99
CA ILE A 7 -2.48 4.77 -0.86
C ILE A 7 -2.94 5.28 -2.24
N PHE A 8 -2.14 5.06 -3.28
CA PHE A 8 -2.42 5.60 -4.63
C PHE A 8 -3.80 5.24 -5.19
N PRO A 9 -4.33 4.02 -4.99
CA PRO A 9 -5.66 3.66 -5.48
C PRO A 9 -6.79 4.55 -4.94
N ILE A 10 -6.62 5.14 -3.74
CA ILE A 10 -7.62 6.04 -3.15
C ILE A 10 -7.73 7.35 -3.96
N PHE A 11 -6.61 7.85 -4.45
CA PHE A 11 -6.62 9.03 -5.32
C PHE A 11 -7.36 8.74 -6.63
N GLY A 12 -7.23 7.51 -7.16
CA GLY A 12 -8.05 7.04 -8.28
C GLY A 12 -9.55 7.07 -7.95
N PHE A 13 -9.94 6.55 -6.78
CA PHE A 13 -11.34 6.60 -6.31
C PHE A 13 -11.86 8.02 -6.22
N TYR A 14 -11.08 8.94 -5.64
CA TYR A 14 -11.44 10.37 -5.58
C TYR A 14 -11.58 10.99 -6.96
N TYR A 15 -10.66 10.72 -7.87
CA TYR A 15 -10.68 11.24 -9.24
C TYR A 15 -11.95 10.82 -9.99
N PHE A 16 -12.35 9.55 -9.91
CA PHE A 16 -13.56 9.07 -10.56
C PHE A 16 -14.85 9.61 -9.92
N ARG A 17 -14.78 10.02 -8.65
CA ARG A 17 -15.94 10.52 -7.90
C ARG A 17 -16.06 12.03 -7.88
N ASN A 18 -14.98 12.74 -8.01
CA ASN A 18 -14.94 14.21 -7.98
C ASN A 18 -14.10 14.72 -9.14
N LYS A 19 -14.77 15.31 -10.15
CA LYS A 19 -14.12 15.83 -11.37
C LYS A 19 -13.18 16.99 -11.13
N GLU A 20 -13.28 17.69 -10.00
CA GLU A 20 -12.39 18.78 -9.62
C GLU A 20 -11.01 18.28 -9.14
N PHE A 21 -10.91 17.00 -8.89
CA PHE A 21 -9.70 16.40 -8.37
C PHE A 21 -8.69 16.12 -9.48
N SER A 22 -7.58 16.82 -9.47
CA SER A 22 -6.54 16.68 -10.50
C SER A 22 -5.47 15.67 -10.09
N ILE A 23 -5.40 14.54 -10.80
CA ILE A 23 -4.33 13.54 -10.63
C ILE A 23 -2.95 14.17 -10.87
N VAL A 24 -2.84 15.06 -11.85
CA VAL A 24 -1.57 15.74 -12.17
C VAL A 24 -1.07 16.55 -10.98
N LYS A 25 -1.94 17.30 -10.29
CA LYS A 25 -1.56 18.05 -9.09
C LYS A 25 -1.03 17.17 -7.98
N ILE A 26 -1.69 16.03 -7.75
CA ILE A 26 -1.27 15.08 -6.69
C ILE A 26 0.08 14.48 -7.04
N PHE A 27 0.25 14.00 -8.28
CA PHE A 27 1.52 13.43 -8.72
C PHE A 27 2.66 14.45 -8.62
N SER A 28 2.42 15.69 -9.03
CA SER A 28 3.39 16.77 -8.89
C SER A 28 3.74 17.07 -7.42
N LEU A 29 2.74 17.10 -6.53
CA LEU A 29 2.97 17.29 -5.09
C LEU A 29 3.73 16.13 -4.45
N MET A 30 3.46 14.89 -4.87
CA MET A 30 4.21 13.72 -4.40
C MET A 30 5.68 13.78 -4.84
N LEU A 31 5.95 14.11 -6.10
CA LEU A 31 7.32 14.31 -6.58
C LEU A 31 8.02 15.44 -5.83
N LEU A 32 7.35 16.57 -5.69
CA LEU A 32 7.88 17.73 -4.96
C LEU A 32 8.22 17.35 -3.51
N SER A 33 7.32 16.69 -2.80
CA SER A 33 7.56 16.25 -1.42
C SER A 33 8.73 15.28 -1.31
N MET A 34 8.88 14.36 -2.28
CA MET A 34 10.02 13.45 -2.35
C MET A 34 11.34 14.22 -2.50
N TYR A 35 11.40 15.20 -3.41
CA TYR A 35 12.61 15.99 -3.61
C TYR A 35 12.92 16.91 -2.43
N ILE A 36 11.91 17.49 -1.77
CA ILE A 36 12.11 18.24 -0.52
C ILE A 36 12.70 17.34 0.56
N ALA A 37 12.18 16.12 0.73
CA ALA A 37 12.71 15.17 1.71
C ALA A 37 14.14 14.71 1.40
N CYS A 38 14.51 14.64 0.12
CA CYS A 38 15.86 14.27 -0.33
C CYS A 38 16.82 15.46 -0.42
N SER A 39 16.35 16.69 -0.20
CA SER A 39 17.14 17.92 -0.36
C SER A 39 18.47 17.92 0.40
N PRO A 40 18.62 17.41 1.65
CA PRO A 40 19.90 17.37 2.31
C PRO A 40 20.95 16.54 1.54
N GLY A 41 20.53 15.41 0.98
CA GLY A 41 21.43 14.57 0.16
C GLY A 41 21.80 15.23 -1.16
N LEU A 42 20.86 15.92 -1.79
CA LEU A 42 21.10 16.65 -3.04
C LEU A 42 22.07 17.82 -2.84
N LEU A 43 21.93 18.55 -1.74
CA LEU A 43 22.85 19.63 -1.37
C LEU A 43 24.28 19.14 -1.11
N LEU A 44 24.43 17.88 -0.67
CA LEU A 44 25.71 17.20 -0.48
C LEU A 44 26.29 16.59 -1.77
N GLY A 45 25.72 16.92 -2.94
CA GLY A 45 26.25 16.52 -4.25
C GLY A 45 25.69 15.21 -4.81
N ARG A 46 24.62 14.65 -4.24
CA ARG A 46 23.96 13.47 -4.83
C ARG A 46 23.20 13.84 -6.10
N SER A 47 23.15 12.91 -7.06
CA SER A 47 22.43 13.09 -8.32
C SER A 47 20.93 13.25 -8.10
N LEU A 48 20.29 14.14 -8.87
CA LEU A 48 18.83 14.33 -8.88
C LEU A 48 18.05 13.03 -9.18
N PHE A 49 18.62 12.10 -9.93
CA PHE A 49 18.00 10.81 -10.27
C PHE A 49 18.23 9.72 -9.23
N GLU A 50 19.06 9.96 -8.23
CA GLU A 50 19.40 8.95 -7.22
C GLU A 50 18.20 8.48 -6.40
N PRO A 51 17.28 9.35 -5.93
CA PRO A 51 16.05 8.91 -5.26
C PRO A 51 15.23 7.93 -6.11
N ILE A 52 15.10 8.19 -7.40
CA ILE A 52 14.37 7.32 -8.32
C ILE A 52 15.10 5.99 -8.52
N LYS A 53 16.42 6.02 -8.70
CA LYS A 53 17.23 4.80 -8.85
C LYS A 53 17.14 3.89 -7.63
N ILE A 54 17.12 4.45 -6.42
CA ILE A 54 16.95 3.69 -5.17
C ILE A 54 15.60 2.96 -5.16
N TYR A 55 14.52 3.62 -5.60
CA TYR A 55 13.22 2.97 -5.67
C TYR A 55 13.18 1.86 -6.72
N ILE A 56 13.79 2.05 -7.88
CA ILE A 56 13.85 1.01 -8.92
C ILE A 56 14.70 -0.18 -8.44
N SER A 57 15.84 0.06 -7.77
CA SER A 57 16.68 -1.01 -7.26
C SER A 57 15.99 -1.86 -6.19
N GLN A 58 15.06 -1.28 -5.42
CA GLN A 58 14.26 -2.02 -4.44
C GLN A 58 13.29 -3.02 -5.07
N SER A 59 12.96 -2.90 -6.36
CA SER A 59 12.14 -3.88 -7.08
C SER A 59 12.88 -5.18 -7.40
N ASN A 60 14.22 -5.18 -7.31
CA ASN A 60 15.07 -6.31 -7.69
C ASN A 60 15.32 -7.33 -6.55
N TYR A 61 14.66 -7.17 -5.39
CA TYR A 61 14.79 -8.17 -4.32
C TYR A 61 14.32 -9.54 -4.80
N GLU A 62 15.14 -10.57 -4.56
CA GLU A 62 14.89 -11.93 -5.05
C GLU A 62 13.83 -12.68 -4.24
N TYR A 63 13.57 -12.25 -3.01
CA TYR A 63 12.64 -12.93 -2.10
C TYR A 63 11.18 -12.69 -2.50
N LEU A 64 10.34 -13.71 -2.31
CA LEU A 64 8.90 -13.62 -2.55
C LEU A 64 8.16 -13.04 -1.34
N TRP A 65 8.64 -13.30 -0.14
CA TRP A 65 8.09 -12.80 1.12
C TRP A 65 9.22 -12.39 2.08
N ALA A 66 8.94 -11.47 3.01
CA ALA A 66 9.90 -10.94 3.94
C ALA A 66 9.22 -10.67 5.30
N ASN A 67 9.08 -11.70 6.11
CA ASN A 67 8.54 -11.72 7.47
C ASN A 67 7.07 -11.29 7.64
N PHE A 68 6.41 -10.72 6.64
CA PHE A 68 4.98 -10.43 6.72
C PHE A 68 4.18 -11.68 6.35
N PRO A 69 3.13 -12.06 7.12
CA PRO A 69 2.26 -13.20 6.82
C PRO A 69 1.35 -12.88 5.63
N SER A 70 1.94 -12.81 4.44
CA SER A 70 1.24 -12.58 3.18
C SER A 70 0.77 -13.90 2.57
N PHE A 71 -0.05 -13.83 1.52
CA PHE A 71 -0.44 -14.99 0.73
C PHE A 71 0.78 -15.82 0.27
N TRP A 72 1.89 -15.16 0.00
CA TRP A 72 3.14 -15.79 -0.46
C TRP A 72 3.85 -16.60 0.59
N SER A 73 3.67 -16.29 1.87
CA SER A 73 4.24 -17.10 2.96
C SER A 73 3.69 -18.52 3.02
N LEU A 74 2.48 -18.74 2.47
CA LEU A 74 1.87 -20.08 2.38
C LEU A 74 2.44 -20.91 1.22
N ILE A 75 2.99 -20.25 0.18
CA ILE A 75 3.44 -20.93 -1.04
C ILE A 75 4.97 -21.03 -1.08
N ALA A 76 5.70 -20.20 -0.32
CA ALA A 76 7.15 -20.03 -0.39
C ALA A 76 7.97 -21.21 0.16
N LEU A 77 7.37 -22.37 0.32
CA LEU A 77 8.05 -23.60 0.80
C LEU A 77 8.89 -24.30 -0.27
N SER A 78 8.88 -23.85 -1.52
CA SER A 78 9.59 -24.52 -2.62
C SER A 78 10.26 -23.56 -3.60
N ASP A 79 11.37 -23.99 -4.06
CA ASP A 79 12.21 -23.61 -5.20
C ASP A 79 12.27 -22.13 -5.65
N ILE A 80 13.46 -21.55 -5.49
CA ILE A 80 13.82 -20.17 -5.85
C ILE A 80 13.60 -19.86 -7.36
N GLY A 81 13.65 -20.86 -8.22
CA GLY A 81 13.53 -20.70 -9.69
C GLY A 81 12.16 -20.19 -10.17
N THR A 82 11.11 -20.37 -9.38
CA THR A 82 9.72 -19.96 -9.73
C THR A 82 9.34 -18.57 -9.20
N HIS A 83 10.21 -17.92 -8.44
CA HIS A 83 9.90 -16.66 -7.77
C HIS A 83 9.57 -15.51 -8.73
N SER A 84 10.19 -15.43 -9.91
CA SER A 84 9.94 -14.34 -10.86
C SER A 84 8.51 -14.39 -11.43
N LEU A 85 8.02 -15.61 -11.72
CA LEU A 85 6.67 -15.83 -12.19
C LEU A 85 5.64 -15.49 -11.10
N PHE A 86 5.86 -15.94 -9.87
CA PHE A 86 4.98 -15.64 -8.74
C PHE A 86 4.97 -14.15 -8.39
N LYS A 87 6.09 -13.42 -8.53
CA LYS A 87 6.12 -11.96 -8.40
C LYS A 87 5.19 -11.29 -9.40
N THR A 88 5.25 -11.69 -10.66
CA THR A 88 4.38 -11.14 -11.71
C THR A 88 2.91 -11.45 -11.42
N ILE A 89 2.60 -12.69 -11.04
CA ILE A 89 1.25 -13.09 -10.65
C ILE A 89 0.75 -12.26 -9.47
N GLY A 90 1.58 -12.02 -8.47
CA GLY A 90 1.24 -11.22 -7.29
C GLY A 90 0.88 -9.78 -7.61
N VAL A 91 1.67 -9.16 -8.48
CA VAL A 91 1.38 -7.80 -8.94
C VAL A 91 0.07 -7.76 -9.73
N ILE A 92 -0.15 -8.71 -10.65
CA ILE A 92 -1.38 -8.78 -11.44
C ILE A 92 -2.59 -9.00 -10.53
N LEU A 93 -2.50 -9.92 -9.57
CA LEU A 93 -3.57 -10.17 -8.59
C LEU A 93 -3.89 -8.92 -7.77
N ALA A 94 -2.88 -8.25 -7.22
CA ALA A 94 -3.06 -7.03 -6.44
C ALA A 94 -3.77 -5.95 -7.27
N ILE A 95 -3.29 -5.69 -8.49
CA ILE A 95 -3.89 -4.69 -9.39
C ILE A 95 -5.33 -5.08 -9.76
N SER A 96 -5.59 -6.37 -10.04
CA SER A 96 -6.92 -6.84 -10.40
C SER A 96 -7.92 -6.68 -9.25
N ILE A 97 -7.55 -7.09 -8.03
CA ILE A 97 -8.39 -6.96 -6.84
C ILE A 97 -8.66 -5.48 -6.55
N LEU A 98 -7.63 -4.63 -6.59
CA LEU A 98 -7.77 -3.19 -6.40
C LEU A 98 -8.65 -2.56 -7.48
N GLY A 99 -8.46 -2.92 -8.75
CA GLY A 99 -9.26 -2.43 -9.86
C GLY A 99 -10.73 -2.79 -9.73
N ILE A 100 -11.03 -4.06 -9.44
CA ILE A 100 -12.41 -4.56 -9.25
C ILE A 100 -13.07 -3.86 -8.05
N GLY A 101 -12.37 -3.76 -6.93
CA GLY A 101 -12.94 -3.14 -5.73
C GLY A 101 -13.19 -1.64 -5.88
N LEU A 102 -12.27 -0.90 -6.52
CA LEU A 102 -12.45 0.52 -6.82
C LEU A 102 -13.57 0.74 -7.83
N PHE A 103 -13.66 -0.09 -8.86
CA PHE A 103 -14.78 -0.07 -9.81
C PHE A 103 -16.10 -0.27 -9.07
N PHE A 104 -16.19 -1.28 -8.20
CA PHE A 104 -17.38 -1.57 -7.42
C PHE A 104 -17.74 -0.42 -6.46
N ALA A 105 -16.74 0.14 -5.75
CA ALA A 105 -16.92 1.29 -4.86
C ALA A 105 -17.46 2.53 -5.62
N THR A 106 -16.96 2.75 -6.83
CA THR A 106 -17.39 3.85 -7.70
C THR A 106 -18.81 3.58 -8.26
N TYR A 107 -19.06 2.37 -8.73
CA TYR A 107 -20.36 1.95 -9.28
C TYR A 107 -21.47 2.04 -8.22
N LYS A 108 -21.22 1.55 -7.01
CA LYS A 108 -22.16 1.64 -5.88
C LYS A 108 -22.29 3.05 -5.30
N LYS A 109 -21.57 4.02 -5.84
CA LYS A 109 -21.57 5.42 -5.40
C LYS A 109 -21.36 5.56 -3.88
N ILE A 110 -20.41 4.80 -3.33
CA ILE A 110 -20.08 4.85 -1.90
C ILE A 110 -19.86 6.31 -1.49
N LYS A 111 -20.50 6.73 -0.40
CA LYS A 111 -20.40 8.12 0.09
C LYS A 111 -18.97 8.43 0.52
N ILE A 112 -18.47 9.60 0.13
CA ILE A 112 -17.18 10.13 0.57
C ILE A 112 -17.37 10.74 1.96
N ASN A 113 -17.14 9.94 2.99
CA ASN A 113 -17.08 10.38 4.38
C ASN A 113 -15.82 9.80 5.04
N HIS A 114 -15.41 10.33 6.18
CA HIS A 114 -14.17 9.92 6.85
C HIS A 114 -14.09 8.41 7.11
N SER A 115 -15.19 7.80 7.57
CA SER A 115 -15.24 6.37 7.86
C SER A 115 -15.03 5.52 6.59
N ASN A 116 -15.73 5.82 5.50
CA ASN A 116 -15.63 5.06 4.25
C ASN A 116 -14.26 5.25 3.59
N ILE A 117 -13.68 6.45 3.67
CA ILE A 117 -12.34 6.70 3.17
C ILE A 117 -11.33 5.82 3.90
N ILE A 118 -11.37 5.80 5.24
CA ILE A 118 -10.46 4.97 6.03
C ILE A 118 -10.68 3.49 5.74
N LEU A 119 -11.91 3.03 5.60
CA LEU A 119 -12.20 1.64 5.22
C LEU A 119 -11.64 1.27 3.85
N ILE A 120 -11.81 2.15 2.85
CA ILE A 120 -11.23 1.94 1.51
C ILE A 120 -9.69 1.96 1.61
N THR A 121 -9.12 2.83 2.44
CA THR A 121 -7.67 2.88 2.67
C THR A 121 -7.16 1.60 3.32
N ILE A 122 -7.81 1.12 4.36
CA ILE A 122 -7.50 -0.16 5.01
C ILE A 122 -7.53 -1.28 3.97
N TRP A 123 -8.61 -1.35 3.19
CA TRP A 123 -8.76 -2.38 2.17
C TRP A 123 -7.65 -2.30 1.10
N THR A 124 -7.30 -1.11 0.60
CA THR A 124 -6.24 -0.96 -0.41
C THR A 124 -4.87 -1.35 0.14
N VAL A 125 -4.51 -0.85 1.33
CA VAL A 125 -3.23 -1.17 1.98
C VAL A 125 -3.14 -2.65 2.30
N TYR A 126 -4.21 -3.23 2.85
CA TYR A 126 -4.26 -4.65 3.19
C TYR A 126 -4.12 -5.55 1.96
N THR A 127 -4.81 -5.20 0.86
CA THR A 127 -4.68 -5.91 -0.42
C THR A 127 -3.23 -5.86 -0.94
N CYS A 128 -2.59 -4.70 -0.88
CA CYS A 128 -1.18 -4.58 -1.26
C CYS A 128 -0.28 -5.46 -0.38
N LEU A 129 -0.45 -5.45 0.94
CA LEU A 129 0.36 -6.24 1.86
C LEU A 129 0.17 -7.74 1.68
N LEU A 130 -1.05 -8.19 1.36
CA LEU A 130 -1.34 -9.61 1.17
C LEU A 130 -0.81 -10.16 -0.16
N PHE A 131 -0.96 -9.41 -1.24
CA PHE A 131 -0.75 -9.94 -2.60
C PHE A 131 0.53 -9.45 -3.28
N LEU A 132 1.07 -8.28 -2.90
CA LEU A 132 2.34 -7.85 -3.47
C LEU A 132 3.49 -8.69 -2.89
N PRO A 133 4.49 -9.01 -3.72
CA PRO A 133 5.69 -9.71 -3.26
C PRO A 133 6.58 -8.78 -2.40
N ASN A 134 7.51 -9.38 -1.67
CA ASN A 134 8.52 -8.69 -0.85
C ASN A 134 7.96 -7.79 0.26
N MET A 135 6.80 -8.15 0.82
CA MET A 135 6.23 -7.38 1.91
C MET A 135 6.92 -7.70 3.24
N HIS A 136 7.45 -6.65 3.86
CA HIS A 136 8.01 -6.71 5.21
C HIS A 136 6.94 -6.44 6.28
N ASP A 137 7.12 -7.01 7.46
CA ASP A 137 6.34 -6.77 8.68
C ASP A 137 6.12 -5.29 8.96
N ARG A 138 7.18 -4.49 8.93
CA ARG A 138 7.16 -3.02 9.15
C ARG A 138 6.25 -2.26 8.17
N TYR A 139 5.77 -2.88 7.10
CA TYR A 139 4.83 -2.25 6.17
C TYR A 139 3.40 -2.27 6.70
N ALA A 140 3.11 -3.13 7.69
CA ALA A 140 1.83 -3.17 8.37
C ALA A 140 1.58 -1.95 9.29
N TYR A 141 2.62 -1.21 9.68
CA TYR A 141 2.50 -0.05 10.56
C TYR A 141 1.41 0.96 10.13
N LEU A 142 1.32 1.25 8.83
CA LEU A 142 0.26 2.12 8.31
C LEU A 142 -1.12 1.51 8.53
N LEU A 143 -1.24 0.19 8.37
CA LEU A 143 -2.49 -0.54 8.56
C LEU A 143 -2.93 -0.50 10.03
N ASP A 144 -1.99 -0.67 10.97
CA ASP A 144 -2.26 -0.60 12.40
C ASP A 144 -2.81 0.77 12.81
N LEU A 145 -2.20 1.84 12.31
CA LEU A 145 -2.70 3.20 12.53
C LEU A 145 -4.12 3.40 11.98
N LEU A 146 -4.40 2.88 10.79
CA LEU A 146 -5.73 2.98 10.18
C LEU A 146 -6.78 2.16 10.97
N PHE A 147 -6.40 0.99 11.49
CA PHE A 147 -7.29 0.20 12.34
C PHE A 147 -7.57 0.91 13.68
N ILE A 148 -6.58 1.57 14.28
CA ILE A 148 -6.80 2.40 15.46
C ILE A 148 -7.76 3.56 15.13
N MET A 149 -7.57 4.26 14.02
CA MET A 149 -8.44 5.36 13.62
C MET A 149 -9.88 4.92 13.41
N ILE A 150 -10.12 3.76 12.80
CA ILE A 150 -11.50 3.30 12.55
C ILE A 150 -12.24 2.91 13.83
N ILE A 151 -11.55 2.48 14.88
CA ILE A 151 -12.15 2.21 16.21
C ILE A 151 -12.87 3.45 16.73
N PHE A 152 -12.24 4.62 16.59
CA PHE A 152 -12.81 5.88 17.06
C PHE A 152 -13.93 6.42 16.17
N LEU A 153 -13.86 6.16 14.86
CA LEU A 153 -14.81 6.69 13.89
C LEU A 153 -16.05 5.83 13.71
N ASN A 154 -15.93 4.52 13.91
CA ASN A 154 -17.03 3.59 13.69
C ASN A 154 -16.91 2.37 14.63
N LYS A 155 -17.63 2.41 15.73
CA LYS A 155 -17.62 1.35 16.76
C LYS A 155 -17.92 -0.05 16.21
N ARG A 156 -18.79 -0.15 15.18
CA ARG A 156 -19.14 -1.43 14.57
C ARG A 156 -17.94 -2.10 13.90
N PHE A 157 -17.17 -1.34 13.15
CA PHE A 157 -15.95 -1.85 12.49
C PHE A 157 -14.76 -1.88 13.45
N GLY A 158 -14.77 -1.05 14.50
CA GLY A 158 -13.73 -1.02 15.51
C GLY A 158 -13.52 -2.37 16.19
N ILE A 159 -14.59 -3.10 16.49
CA ILE A 159 -14.50 -4.44 17.10
C ILE A 159 -13.70 -5.40 16.21
N PHE A 160 -13.95 -5.38 14.90
CA PHE A 160 -13.21 -6.22 13.95
C PHE A 160 -11.75 -5.82 13.77
N SER A 161 -11.39 -4.59 14.11
CA SER A 161 -10.01 -4.08 14.02
C SER A 161 -9.10 -4.62 15.12
N ILE A 162 -9.66 -5.15 16.20
CA ILE A 162 -8.89 -5.72 17.32
C ILE A 162 -8.07 -6.92 16.85
N ILE A 163 -8.65 -7.79 16.02
CA ILE A 163 -7.99 -9.02 15.54
C ILE A 163 -6.72 -8.70 14.72
N PRO A 164 -6.76 -7.85 13.67
CA PRO A 164 -5.56 -7.46 12.93
C PRO A 164 -4.50 -6.79 13.81
N ILE A 165 -4.89 -5.92 14.75
CA ILE A 165 -3.96 -5.25 15.67
C ILE A 165 -3.24 -6.28 16.57
N LEU A 166 -3.98 -7.22 17.15
CA LEU A 166 -3.38 -8.30 17.96
C LEU A 166 -2.46 -9.18 17.12
N SER A 167 -2.85 -9.52 15.88
CA SER A 167 -2.00 -10.28 14.96
C SER A 167 -0.72 -9.51 14.62
N SER A 168 -0.79 -8.21 14.43
CA SER A 168 0.38 -7.37 14.19
C SER A 168 1.34 -7.36 15.38
N ILE A 169 0.82 -7.22 16.60
CA ILE A 169 1.62 -7.29 17.83
C ILE A 169 2.36 -8.63 17.93
N LEU A 170 1.69 -9.74 17.63
CA LEU A 170 2.31 -11.07 17.65
C LEU A 170 3.41 -11.27 16.60
N VAL A 171 3.34 -10.56 15.47
CA VAL A 171 4.37 -10.59 14.42
C VAL A 171 5.61 -9.81 14.84
N TYR A 172 5.44 -8.75 15.64
CA TYR A 172 6.56 -7.91 16.13
C TYR A 172 7.20 -8.44 17.43
N ALA A 173 6.53 -9.34 18.16
CA ALA A 173 7.03 -9.95 19.40
C ALA A 173 8.01 -11.09 19.12
#